data_dcfba3cdd269f98bd1e2fb11755f07d9
#
_entry.id   dcfba3cdd269f98bd1e2fb11755f07d9
#
_cell.length_a   1.000
_cell.length_b   1.000
_cell.length_c   1.000
_cell.angle_alpha   90.00
_cell.angle_beta   90.00
_cell.angle_gamma   90.00
#
_symmetry.space_group_name_H-M   'P 1'
#
loop_
_entity.id
_entity.type
_entity.pdbx_description
1 polymer ?
#
loop_
_entity_poly.entity_id
_entity_poly.type
_entity_poly.pdbx_seq_one_letter_code
_entity_poly.pdbx_strand_id
1 'polypeptide(L)'
;MKNKISKKRHNSYRKRERNFRDWPKNPHFYGALAMLLPLTAILIAYIAMGVFPFGNQATMIIDSYHQYVPFFSEFHDKIWHGESFLYSWHGSLGFNFIAVQAYYLASPLNFLIALFPASMMIEAFETLIVLKICLSGWTA
;
A
#
# COMPACT_ATOMS: atom_id res chain seq x y z
N MET A 1 -2.46 49.09 35.59
CA MET A 1 -3.28 48.41 34.57
C MET A 1 -2.46 47.58 33.58
N LYS A 2 -1.28 48.01 33.14
CA LYS A 2 -0.39 47.29 32.15
C LYS A 2 0.07 45.89 32.60
N ASN A 3 0.28 45.66 33.90
CA ASN A 3 0.81 44.39 34.43
C ASN A 3 -0.20 43.21 34.38
N LYS A 4 -1.50 43.47 34.44
CA LYS A 4 -2.55 42.45 34.38
C LYS A 4 -2.75 41.92 32.95
N ILE A 5 -2.56 42.77 31.94
CA ILE A 5 -2.73 42.42 30.53
C ILE A 5 -1.55 41.57 30.04
N SER A 6 -0.30 41.93 30.46
CA SER A 6 0.90 41.15 30.15
C SER A 6 0.83 39.73 30.72
N LYS A 7 0.40 39.58 31.98
CA LYS A 7 0.25 38.28 32.65
C LYS A 7 -0.83 37.39 32.01
N LYS A 8 -1.91 37.99 31.47
CA LYS A 8 -3.00 37.30 30.82
C LYS A 8 -2.56 36.78 29.41
N ARG A 9 -1.77 37.56 28.69
CA ARG A 9 -1.17 37.14 27.40
C ARG A 9 -0.17 35.98 27.60
N HIS A 10 0.73 36.10 28.55
CA HIS A 10 1.73 35.06 28.85
C HIS A 10 1.05 33.73 29.27
N ASN A 11 -0.02 33.77 30.04
CA ASN A 11 -0.78 32.58 30.43
C ASN A 11 -1.56 31.96 29.24
N SER A 12 -2.03 32.75 28.27
CA SER A 12 -2.71 32.23 27.07
C SER A 12 -1.74 31.54 26.14
N TYR A 13 -0.51 32.05 25.94
CA TYR A 13 0.54 31.38 25.19
C TYR A 13 0.97 30.07 25.84
N ARG A 14 1.21 30.04 27.14
CA ARG A 14 1.54 28.84 27.93
C ARG A 14 0.44 27.77 27.88
N LYS A 15 -0.83 28.18 27.81
CA LYS A 15 -1.97 27.24 27.70
C LYS A 15 -2.07 26.66 26.29
N ARG A 16 -1.72 27.43 25.25
CA ARG A 16 -1.67 27.00 23.86
C ARG A 16 -0.53 26.02 23.62
N GLU A 17 0.66 26.29 24.19
CA GLU A 17 1.81 25.37 24.12
C GLU A 17 1.56 24.06 24.89
N ARG A 18 0.84 24.09 26.02
CA ARG A 18 0.48 22.88 26.76
C ARG A 18 -0.49 22.01 25.96
N ASN A 19 -1.51 22.58 25.32
CA ASN A 19 -2.47 21.81 24.51
C ASN A 19 -1.81 21.12 23.30
N PHE A 20 -0.74 21.68 22.77
CA PHE A 20 0.01 21.04 21.68
C PHE A 20 0.99 19.96 22.19
N ARG A 21 1.44 20.07 23.44
CA ARG A 21 2.39 19.15 24.09
C ARG A 21 1.71 17.95 24.76
N ASP A 22 0.40 18.02 24.98
CA ASP A 22 -0.42 16.98 25.60
C ASP A 22 -1.13 16.07 24.57
N TRP A 23 -0.78 16.17 23.29
CA TRP A 23 -1.22 15.23 22.29
C TRP A 23 -0.73 13.81 22.66
N PRO A 24 -1.52 12.78 22.45
CA PRO A 24 -1.16 11.43 22.88
C PRO A 24 0.21 11.04 22.34
N LYS A 25 1.18 10.86 23.25
CA LYS A 25 2.56 10.48 22.93
C LYS A 25 2.69 8.98 22.60
N ASN A 26 1.60 8.34 22.24
CA ASN A 26 1.60 6.93 21.92
C ASN A 26 2.03 6.74 20.44
N PRO A 27 3.21 6.17 20.17
CA PRO A 27 3.69 5.96 18.81
C PRO A 27 2.75 5.09 17.99
N HIS A 28 2.06 4.14 18.62
CA HIS A 28 1.09 3.27 17.95
C HIS A 28 -0.14 4.06 17.46
N PHE A 29 -0.54 5.12 18.14
CA PHE A 29 -1.65 5.97 17.70
C PHE A 29 -1.29 6.71 16.40
N TYR A 30 -0.09 7.26 16.30
CA TYR A 30 0.37 7.96 15.09
C TYR A 30 0.60 7.00 13.94
N GLY A 31 1.16 5.81 14.22
CA GLY A 31 1.30 4.75 13.21
C GLY A 31 -0.06 4.31 12.66
N ALA A 32 -1.04 4.09 13.54
CA ALA A 32 -2.40 3.76 13.11
C ALA A 32 -3.05 4.88 12.27
N LEU A 33 -2.87 6.14 12.67
CA LEU A 33 -3.37 7.28 11.91
C LEU A 33 -2.69 7.40 10.54
N ALA A 34 -1.37 7.20 10.48
CA ALA A 34 -0.59 7.23 9.25
C ALA A 34 -0.97 6.10 8.28
N MET A 35 -1.43 4.96 8.79
CA MET A 35 -1.98 3.87 8.00
C MET A 35 -3.41 4.15 7.53
N LEU A 36 -4.27 4.68 8.42
CA LEU A 36 -5.69 4.89 8.14
C LEU A 36 -5.94 6.03 7.15
N LEU A 37 -5.13 7.08 7.16
CA LEU A 37 -5.28 8.21 6.23
C LEU A 37 -5.17 7.79 4.76
N PRO A 38 -4.07 7.13 4.32
CA PRO A 38 -3.97 6.68 2.92
C PRO A 38 -5.02 5.59 2.61
N LEU A 39 -5.35 4.71 3.56
CA LEU A 39 -6.39 3.71 3.38
C LEU A 39 -7.74 4.36 3.06
N THR A 40 -8.17 5.32 3.87
CA THR A 40 -9.45 6.01 3.64
C THR A 40 -9.46 6.78 2.33
N ALA A 41 -8.36 7.44 1.97
CA ALA A 41 -8.25 8.16 0.70
C ALA A 41 -8.37 7.21 -0.51
N ILE A 42 -7.69 6.06 -0.48
CA ILE A 42 -7.76 5.05 -1.55
C ILE A 42 -9.16 4.44 -1.62
N LEU A 43 -9.77 4.08 -0.48
CA LEU A 43 -11.12 3.50 -0.49
C LEU A 43 -12.15 4.47 -1.06
N ILE A 44 -12.06 5.76 -0.74
CA ILE A 44 -12.93 6.79 -1.33
C ILE A 44 -12.72 6.85 -2.84
N ALA A 45 -11.47 6.84 -3.32
CA ALA A 45 -11.17 6.84 -4.74
C ALA A 45 -11.69 5.58 -5.43
N TYR A 46 -11.52 4.39 -4.84
CA TYR A 46 -12.01 3.12 -5.38
C TYR A 46 -13.53 3.08 -5.47
N ILE A 47 -14.25 3.59 -4.46
CA ILE A 47 -15.71 3.74 -4.48
C ILE A 47 -16.13 4.67 -5.62
N ALA A 48 -15.47 5.84 -5.74
CA ALA A 48 -15.82 6.83 -6.74
C ALA A 48 -15.56 6.35 -8.18
N MET A 49 -14.54 5.52 -8.37
CA MET A 49 -14.15 4.97 -9.68
C MET A 49 -14.79 3.60 -9.97
N GLY A 50 -15.49 3.00 -9.03
CA GLY A 50 -16.06 1.65 -9.19
C GLY A 50 -14.99 0.56 -9.33
N VAL A 51 -13.85 0.71 -8.64
CA VAL A 51 -12.77 -0.30 -8.61
C VAL A 51 -13.13 -1.41 -7.62
N PHE A 52 -12.61 -2.62 -7.88
CA PHE A 52 -12.76 -3.75 -6.96
C PHE A 52 -12.35 -3.38 -5.51
N PRO A 53 -13.08 -3.77 -4.46
CA PRO A 53 -14.29 -4.62 -4.44
C PRO A 53 -15.61 -3.87 -4.68
N PHE A 54 -15.60 -2.58 -4.98
CA PHE A 54 -16.81 -1.74 -5.10
C PHE A 54 -17.41 -1.71 -6.51
N GLY A 55 -16.75 -2.33 -7.48
CA GLY A 55 -17.20 -2.43 -8.87
C GLY A 55 -16.28 -3.30 -9.71
N ASN A 56 -16.45 -3.24 -11.04
CA ASN A 56 -15.74 -4.08 -12.00
C ASN A 56 -14.61 -3.35 -12.73
N GLN A 57 -14.28 -2.14 -12.30
CA GLN A 57 -13.16 -1.39 -12.88
C GLN A 57 -11.84 -1.80 -12.22
N ALA A 58 -10.75 -1.67 -12.95
CA ALA A 58 -9.39 -1.84 -12.44
C ALA A 58 -8.58 -0.56 -12.66
N THR A 59 -7.64 -0.26 -11.76
CA THR A 59 -6.75 0.91 -11.91
C THR A 59 -5.61 0.67 -12.89
N MET A 60 -5.62 -0.47 -13.58
CA MET A 60 -4.52 -0.93 -14.42
C MET A 60 -4.45 -0.19 -15.73
N ILE A 61 -3.34 0.53 -15.95
CA ILE A 61 -3.05 1.27 -17.15
C ILE A 61 -1.69 0.81 -17.70
N ILE A 62 -1.61 0.57 -19.01
CA ILE A 62 -0.39 0.28 -19.77
C ILE A 62 0.46 -0.83 -19.10
N ASP A 63 1.56 -0.47 -18.45
CA ASP A 63 2.53 -1.43 -17.89
C ASP A 63 1.94 -2.28 -16.75
N SER A 64 1.01 -1.75 -15.99
CA SER A 64 0.35 -2.52 -14.94
C SER A 64 -0.40 -3.71 -15.52
N TYR A 65 -1.08 -3.52 -16.64
CA TYR A 65 -1.82 -4.57 -17.33
C TYR A 65 -0.94 -5.48 -18.19
N HIS A 66 0.00 -4.89 -18.97
CA HIS A 66 0.79 -5.63 -19.94
C HIS A 66 2.03 -6.31 -19.35
N GLN A 67 2.54 -5.84 -18.20
CA GLN A 67 3.75 -6.36 -17.57
C GLN A 67 3.49 -6.93 -16.18
N TYR A 68 2.96 -6.13 -15.26
CA TYR A 68 2.85 -6.56 -13.86
C TYR A 68 1.90 -7.74 -13.71
N VAL A 69 0.70 -7.70 -14.28
CA VAL A 69 -0.28 -8.79 -14.15
C VAL A 69 0.25 -10.11 -14.73
N PRO A 70 0.82 -10.16 -15.94
CA PRO A 70 1.42 -11.38 -16.46
C PRO A 70 2.54 -11.92 -15.59
N PHE A 71 3.43 -11.06 -15.06
CA PHE A 71 4.51 -11.51 -14.18
C PHE A 71 4.00 -12.00 -12.82
N PHE A 72 2.98 -11.37 -12.26
CA PHE A 72 2.32 -11.85 -11.06
C PHE A 72 1.58 -13.16 -11.27
N SER A 73 0.91 -13.31 -12.41
CA SER A 73 0.24 -14.57 -12.79
C SER A 73 1.26 -15.71 -12.90
N GLU A 74 2.37 -15.49 -13.59
CA GLU A 74 3.42 -16.48 -13.69
C GLU A 74 4.08 -16.78 -12.33
N PHE A 75 4.30 -15.78 -11.51
CA PHE A 75 4.82 -15.96 -10.16
C PHE A 75 3.88 -16.81 -9.29
N HIS A 76 2.57 -16.58 -9.39
CA HIS A 76 1.54 -17.38 -8.75
C HIS A 76 1.61 -18.83 -9.22
N ASP A 77 1.65 -19.07 -10.53
CA ASP A 77 1.69 -20.41 -11.11
C ASP A 77 2.94 -21.17 -10.69
N LYS A 78 4.09 -20.51 -10.66
CA LYS A 78 5.35 -21.11 -10.18
C LYS A 78 5.29 -21.51 -8.72
N ILE A 79 4.63 -20.73 -7.86
CA ILE A 79 4.43 -21.08 -6.45
C ILE A 79 3.53 -22.32 -6.33
N TRP A 80 2.42 -22.36 -7.06
CA TRP A 80 1.43 -23.43 -6.95
C TRP A 80 1.88 -24.76 -7.57
N HIS A 81 2.61 -24.71 -8.70
CA HIS A 81 3.09 -25.89 -9.41
C HIS A 81 4.51 -26.30 -8.99
N GLY A 82 5.17 -25.56 -8.12
CA GLY A 82 6.54 -25.84 -7.70
C GLY A 82 7.57 -25.70 -8.82
N GLU A 83 7.31 -24.79 -9.76
CA GLU A 83 8.20 -24.57 -10.89
C GLU A 83 9.45 -23.76 -10.50
N SER A 84 10.50 -23.91 -11.30
CA SER A 84 11.75 -23.18 -11.10
C SER A 84 11.56 -21.67 -11.27
N PHE A 85 12.05 -20.90 -10.31
CA PHE A 85 12.12 -19.44 -10.40
C PHE A 85 13.31 -18.95 -11.24
N LEU A 86 14.17 -19.83 -11.73
CA LEU A 86 15.36 -19.44 -12.50
C LEU A 86 14.99 -18.97 -13.91
N TYR A 87 14.04 -19.64 -14.56
CA TYR A 87 13.74 -19.46 -15.95
C TYR A 87 12.24 -19.53 -16.22
N SER A 88 11.79 -18.83 -17.25
CA SER A 88 10.43 -18.89 -17.79
C SER A 88 10.42 -19.13 -19.28
N TRP A 89 9.51 -19.99 -19.72
CA TRP A 89 9.23 -20.27 -21.13
C TRP A 89 8.01 -19.48 -21.65
N HIS A 90 7.29 -18.76 -20.82
CA HIS A 90 6.04 -18.07 -21.17
C HIS A 90 6.25 -16.75 -21.94
N GLY A 91 7.47 -16.30 -22.11
CA GLY A 91 7.80 -15.10 -22.87
C GLY A 91 8.74 -15.39 -24.06
N SER A 92 8.29 -15.14 -25.29
CA SER A 92 9.09 -15.27 -26.52
C SER A 92 9.90 -16.57 -26.60
N LEU A 93 11.22 -16.46 -26.57
CA LEU A 93 12.18 -17.58 -26.56
C LEU A 93 12.57 -18.03 -25.18
N GLY A 94 11.85 -17.58 -24.15
CA GLY A 94 12.18 -17.76 -22.76
C GLY A 94 13.07 -16.65 -22.21
N PHE A 95 13.04 -16.46 -20.89
CA PHE A 95 13.83 -15.43 -20.22
C PHE A 95 14.23 -15.82 -18.79
N ASN A 96 15.22 -15.12 -18.26
CA ASN A 96 15.67 -15.27 -16.87
C ASN A 96 14.61 -14.70 -15.92
N PHE A 97 13.83 -15.58 -15.27
CA PHE A 97 12.76 -15.16 -14.36
C PHE A 97 13.28 -14.53 -13.06
N ILE A 98 14.50 -14.89 -12.60
CA ILE A 98 15.11 -14.24 -11.43
C ILE A 98 15.27 -12.73 -11.66
N ALA A 99 15.63 -12.31 -12.87
CA ALA A 99 15.77 -10.89 -13.17
C ALA A 99 14.42 -10.16 -13.05
N VAL A 100 13.35 -10.76 -13.56
CA VAL A 100 11.98 -10.25 -13.41
C VAL A 100 11.55 -10.25 -11.95
N GLN A 101 11.84 -11.34 -11.23
CA GLN A 101 11.54 -11.42 -9.79
C GLN A 101 12.26 -10.34 -9.00
N ALA A 102 13.55 -10.12 -9.25
CA ALA A 102 14.33 -9.09 -8.57
C ALA A 102 13.80 -7.66 -8.85
N TYR A 103 13.34 -7.43 -10.08
CA TYR A 103 12.88 -6.10 -10.51
C TYR A 103 11.44 -5.81 -10.10
N TYR A 104 10.51 -6.75 -10.33
CA TYR A 104 9.07 -6.52 -10.15
C TYR A 104 8.48 -7.19 -8.90
N LEU A 105 9.05 -8.33 -8.47
CA LEU A 105 8.40 -9.24 -7.52
C LEU A 105 9.15 -9.40 -6.19
N ALA A 106 10.26 -8.68 -5.98
CA ALA A 106 11.15 -8.87 -4.82
C ALA A 106 10.53 -8.54 -3.44
N SER A 107 9.35 -7.90 -3.40
CA SER A 107 8.69 -7.61 -2.14
C SER A 107 8.15 -8.90 -1.50
N PRO A 108 8.44 -9.18 -0.21
CA PRO A 108 7.90 -10.35 0.47
C PRO A 108 6.36 -10.37 0.52
N LEU A 109 5.71 -9.20 0.47
CA LEU A 109 4.26 -9.11 0.40
C LEU A 109 3.67 -9.70 -0.89
N ASN A 110 4.48 -9.82 -1.95
CA ASN A 110 4.01 -10.39 -3.20
C ASN A 110 3.68 -11.89 -3.10
N PHE A 111 4.24 -12.61 -2.12
CA PHE A 111 3.86 -13.99 -1.85
C PHE A 111 2.40 -14.15 -1.41
N LEU A 112 1.75 -13.08 -0.93
CA LEU A 112 0.32 -13.10 -0.61
C LEU A 112 -0.56 -13.35 -1.84
N ILE A 113 -0.02 -13.17 -3.05
CA ILE A 113 -0.77 -13.48 -4.28
C ILE A 113 -1.15 -14.97 -4.35
N ALA A 114 -0.37 -15.84 -3.74
CA ALA A 114 -0.67 -17.27 -3.67
C ALA A 114 -1.96 -17.61 -2.91
N LEU A 115 -2.51 -16.66 -2.14
CA LEU A 115 -3.80 -16.82 -1.44
C LEU A 115 -5.01 -16.60 -2.36
N PHE A 116 -4.79 -16.02 -3.54
CA PHE A 116 -5.83 -15.74 -4.51
C PHE A 116 -5.91 -16.83 -5.57
N PRO A 117 -7.10 -17.14 -6.12
CA PRO A 117 -7.21 -18.03 -7.26
C PRO A 117 -6.64 -17.36 -8.53
N ALA A 118 -6.15 -18.15 -9.47
CA ALA A 118 -5.56 -17.67 -10.73
C ALA A 118 -6.51 -16.78 -11.56
N SER A 119 -7.83 -16.94 -11.40
CA SER A 119 -8.84 -16.11 -12.07
C SER A 119 -8.96 -14.69 -11.52
N MET A 120 -8.36 -14.39 -10.36
CA MET A 120 -8.48 -13.11 -9.65
C MET A 120 -7.14 -12.39 -9.52
N MET A 121 -6.28 -12.50 -10.53
CA MET A 121 -4.94 -11.89 -10.47
C MET A 121 -4.97 -10.36 -10.49
N ILE A 122 -5.96 -9.77 -11.17
CA ILE A 122 -6.15 -8.32 -11.21
C ILE A 122 -6.56 -7.80 -9.83
N GLU A 123 -7.54 -8.44 -9.22
CA GLU A 123 -8.04 -8.10 -7.88
C GLU A 123 -6.96 -8.33 -6.80
N ALA A 124 -6.18 -9.39 -6.95
CA ALA A 124 -5.04 -9.66 -6.08
C ALA A 124 -4.00 -8.55 -6.15
N PHE A 125 -3.67 -8.09 -7.35
CA PHE A 125 -2.72 -7.00 -7.57
C PHE A 125 -3.23 -5.69 -6.97
N GLU A 126 -4.50 -5.33 -7.19
CA GLU A 126 -5.14 -4.15 -6.58
C GLU A 126 -5.09 -4.22 -5.04
N THR A 127 -5.42 -5.38 -4.48
CA THR A 127 -5.36 -5.61 -3.03
C THR A 127 -3.94 -5.43 -2.49
N LEU A 128 -2.92 -5.94 -3.19
CA LEU A 128 -1.52 -5.78 -2.81
C LEU A 128 -1.06 -4.32 -2.85
N ILE A 129 -1.52 -3.52 -3.82
CA ILE A 129 -1.22 -2.09 -3.88
C ILE A 129 -1.75 -1.39 -2.63
N VAL A 130 -3.02 -1.58 -2.30
CA VAL A 130 -3.64 -0.98 -1.11
C VAL A 130 -2.90 -1.40 0.15
N LEU A 131 -2.59 -2.69 0.31
CA LEU A 131 -1.87 -3.22 1.46
C LEU A 131 -0.47 -2.59 1.61
N LYS A 132 0.28 -2.49 0.51
CA LYS A 132 1.63 -1.88 0.52
C LYS A 132 1.59 -0.41 0.92
N ILE A 133 0.64 0.36 0.40
CA ILE A 133 0.48 1.77 0.74
C ILE A 133 0.10 1.93 2.21
N CYS A 134 -0.81 1.11 2.73
CA CYS A 134 -1.19 1.15 4.15
C CYS A 134 -0.01 0.81 5.07
N LEU A 135 0.75 -0.25 4.73
CA LEU A 135 1.91 -0.65 5.53
C LEU A 135 3.05 0.37 5.45
N SER A 136 3.25 1.02 4.31
CA SER A 136 4.24 2.11 4.20
C SER A 136 3.90 3.28 5.11
N GLY A 137 2.63 3.62 5.26
CA GLY A 137 2.17 4.62 6.23
C GLY A 137 2.44 4.21 7.68
N TRP A 138 2.30 2.93 8.01
CA TRP A 138 2.60 2.42 9.37
C TRP A 138 4.09 2.49 9.72
N THR A 139 4.97 2.30 8.72
CA THR A 139 6.43 2.24 8.92
C THR A 139 7.13 3.59 8.78
N ALA A 140 6.44 4.64 8.34
CA ALA A 140 6.95 6.01 8.22
C ALA A 140 6.92 6.74 9.55
#